data_a23ae496ebe1b2a82e01fe84cbb51f26
#
_entry.id   a23ae496ebe1b2a82e01fe84cbb51f26
#
_cell.length_a   1.000
_cell.length_b   1.000
_cell.length_c   1.000
_cell.angle_alpha   90.00
_cell.angle_beta   90.00
_cell.angle_gamma   90.00
#
_symmetry.space_group_name_H-M   'P 1'
#
loop_
_entity.id
_entity.type
_entity.pdbx_description
1 polymer ?
#
loop_
_entity_poly.entity_id
_entity_poly.type
_entity_poly.pdbx_seq_one_letter_code
_entity_poly.pdbx_strand_id
1 'polypeptide(L)'
;SDAPASDAPASEAPADSGDGTVANKDKPLVWFNRQPSNSTTGELDMAALTFNDNTYYVGFDANQGAELQGTMILEYIQNNIEDLDRNGDGIIGYVLAIGDIGHNDSIARTRGVRSALGTAVEVDGVIDSTPVGTNIDGTSAYVKDGELEINGTTYIVRELASQEMKNSAGATWDAATAGNAIGTWA
;
A
#
# COMPACT_ATOMS: atom_id res chain seq x y z
N SER A 1 -8.93 -19.39 -19.34
CA SER A 1 -8.25 -18.67 -20.41
C SER A 1 -7.94 -17.28 -19.89
N ASP A 2 -6.81 -17.25 -19.14
CA ASP A 2 -6.31 -16.02 -18.51
C ASP A 2 -5.58 -15.20 -19.56
N ALA A 3 -6.02 -13.96 -19.75
CA ALA A 3 -5.26 -13.00 -20.52
C ALA A 3 -4.05 -12.56 -19.69
N PRO A 4 -2.83 -12.48 -20.27
CA PRO A 4 -1.68 -12.02 -19.54
C PRO A 4 -1.87 -10.55 -19.13
N ALA A 5 -1.54 -10.24 -17.88
CA ALA A 5 -1.44 -8.87 -17.43
C ALA A 5 -0.44 -8.12 -18.33
N SER A 6 -0.91 -7.08 -18.99
CA SER A 6 -0.07 -6.23 -19.82
C SER A 6 0.79 -5.37 -18.88
N ASP A 7 2.08 -5.66 -18.84
CA ASP A 7 3.09 -4.72 -18.35
C ASP A 7 3.11 -3.50 -19.27
N ALA A 8 2.23 -2.54 -19.02
CA ALA A 8 2.37 -1.25 -19.67
C ALA A 8 3.53 -0.52 -18.98
N PRO A 9 4.53 -0.03 -19.73
CA PRO A 9 5.63 0.76 -19.16
C PRO A 9 5.05 1.99 -18.44
N ALA A 10 5.73 2.39 -17.37
CA ALA A 10 5.43 3.66 -16.69
C ALA A 10 5.33 4.77 -17.75
N SER A 11 4.19 5.48 -17.72
CA SER A 11 3.96 6.57 -18.66
C SER A 11 5.00 7.66 -18.41
N GLU A 12 5.97 7.78 -19.32
CA GLU A 12 6.83 8.96 -19.36
C GLU A 12 5.97 10.18 -19.71
N ALA A 13 6.22 11.29 -19.03
CA ALA A 13 5.65 12.58 -19.41
C ALA A 13 5.96 12.86 -20.89
N PRO A 14 5.07 13.54 -21.64
CA PRO A 14 5.29 13.82 -23.06
C PRO A 14 6.64 14.50 -23.26
N ALA A 15 7.43 13.95 -24.18
CA ALA A 15 8.78 14.43 -24.46
C ALA A 15 8.76 15.92 -24.84
N ASP A 16 9.65 16.70 -24.23
CA ASP A 16 9.93 18.08 -24.63
C ASP A 16 10.32 18.13 -26.12
N SER A 17 9.70 18.99 -26.88
CA SER A 17 9.99 19.17 -28.32
C SER A 17 11.36 19.81 -28.59
N GLY A 18 12.14 20.14 -27.57
CA GLY A 18 13.48 20.73 -27.68
C GLY A 18 13.50 22.22 -28.01
N ASP A 19 12.35 22.85 -28.20
CA ASP A 19 12.19 24.29 -28.41
C ASP A 19 11.68 25.03 -27.16
N GLY A 20 11.59 24.32 -26.02
CA GLY A 20 11.07 24.83 -24.76
C GLY A 20 9.54 24.81 -24.67
N THR A 21 8.85 24.23 -25.65
CA THR A 21 7.39 24.02 -25.59
C THR A 21 7.07 22.56 -25.43
N VAL A 22 6.16 22.24 -24.51
CA VAL A 22 5.66 20.86 -24.36
C VAL A 22 4.68 20.57 -25.48
N ALA A 23 4.94 19.49 -26.23
CA ALA A 23 4.05 19.06 -27.30
C ALA A 23 2.62 18.80 -26.74
N ASN A 24 1.62 19.29 -27.48
CA ASN A 24 0.19 19.14 -27.12
C ASN A 24 -0.24 19.76 -25.79
N LYS A 25 0.47 20.78 -25.27
CA LYS A 25 0.14 21.44 -23.98
C LYS A 25 -1.32 21.97 -23.89
N ASP A 26 -1.95 22.24 -25.02
CA ASP A 26 -3.32 22.77 -25.09
C ASP A 26 -4.35 21.65 -25.42
N LYS A 27 -3.91 20.40 -25.50
CA LYS A 27 -4.82 19.28 -25.79
C LYS A 27 -5.39 18.70 -24.50
N PRO A 28 -6.63 18.19 -24.50
CA PRO A 28 -7.14 17.43 -23.40
C PRO A 28 -6.26 16.20 -23.11
N LEU A 29 -5.94 16.00 -21.84
CA LEU A 29 -5.20 14.85 -21.32
C LEU A 29 -6.09 14.07 -20.36
N VAL A 30 -6.25 12.78 -20.60
CA VAL A 30 -6.99 11.90 -19.71
C VAL A 30 -6.07 10.79 -19.21
N TRP A 31 -5.76 10.84 -17.93
CA TRP A 31 -5.15 9.74 -17.23
C TRP A 31 -6.26 8.74 -16.86
N PHE A 32 -5.99 7.44 -17.00
CA PHE A 32 -6.96 6.42 -16.63
C PHE A 32 -6.29 5.22 -15.96
N ASN A 33 -7.06 4.48 -15.16
CA ASN A 33 -6.65 3.32 -14.39
C ASN A 33 -5.68 3.65 -13.25
N ARG A 34 -4.41 3.96 -13.53
CA ARG A 34 -3.41 4.29 -12.52
C ARG A 34 -3.28 5.81 -12.36
N GLN A 35 -3.31 6.28 -11.11
CA GLN A 35 -2.98 7.67 -10.82
C GLN A 35 -1.49 7.92 -11.14
N PRO A 36 -1.15 9.02 -11.82
CA PRO A 36 0.23 9.47 -11.90
C PRO A 36 0.79 9.68 -10.50
N SER A 37 1.87 9.00 -10.19
CA SER A 37 2.50 9.04 -8.87
C SER A 37 4.01 8.96 -8.98
N ASN A 38 4.69 9.51 -7.98
CA ASN A 38 6.13 9.39 -7.85
C ASN A 38 6.48 7.92 -7.59
N SER A 39 7.35 7.35 -8.43
CA SER A 39 7.72 5.93 -8.36
C SER A 39 8.52 5.57 -7.09
N THR A 40 9.10 6.54 -6.42
CA THR A 40 9.89 6.34 -5.19
C THR A 40 9.05 6.52 -3.95
N THR A 41 8.23 7.60 -3.89
CA THR A 41 7.44 7.93 -2.70
C THR A 41 6.02 7.39 -2.75
N GLY A 42 5.50 7.04 -3.93
CA GLY A 42 4.10 6.66 -4.14
C GLY A 42 3.11 7.81 -4.01
N GLU A 43 3.58 9.05 -3.82
CA GLU A 43 2.73 10.24 -3.74
C GLU A 43 2.22 10.64 -5.12
N LEU A 44 1.06 11.33 -5.15
CA LEU A 44 0.49 11.82 -6.40
C LEU A 44 1.44 12.78 -7.10
N ASP A 45 1.63 12.58 -8.39
CA ASP A 45 2.32 13.54 -9.25
C ASP A 45 1.34 14.66 -9.65
N MET A 46 1.31 15.69 -8.84
CA MET A 46 0.44 16.84 -9.06
C MET A 46 0.78 17.59 -10.35
N ALA A 47 2.04 17.58 -10.79
CA ALA A 47 2.43 18.22 -12.06
C ALA A 47 1.80 17.49 -13.24
N ALA A 48 1.78 16.16 -13.22
CA ALA A 48 1.10 15.36 -14.24
C ALA A 48 -0.43 15.53 -14.19
N LEU A 49 -1.01 15.61 -12.98
CA LEU A 49 -2.46 15.75 -12.78
C LEU A 49 -2.98 17.16 -13.11
N THR A 50 -2.12 18.17 -13.06
CA THR A 50 -2.46 19.56 -13.37
C THR A 50 -1.69 20.08 -14.59
N PHE A 51 -1.36 19.21 -15.54
CA PHE A 51 -0.56 19.54 -16.72
C PHE A 51 -1.14 20.72 -17.52
N ASN A 52 -2.46 20.77 -17.67
CA ASN A 52 -3.20 21.90 -18.21
C ASN A 52 -4.63 21.91 -17.65
N ASP A 53 -5.41 22.96 -17.98
CA ASP A 53 -6.80 23.13 -17.52
C ASP A 53 -7.77 22.04 -18.02
N ASN A 54 -7.35 21.24 -19.00
CA ASN A 54 -8.11 20.14 -19.59
C ASN A 54 -7.49 18.78 -19.24
N THR A 55 -6.82 18.67 -18.10
CA THR A 55 -6.28 17.38 -17.59
C THR A 55 -7.29 16.75 -16.66
N TYR A 56 -7.59 15.48 -16.89
CA TYR A 56 -8.57 14.69 -16.14
C TYR A 56 -7.95 13.38 -15.70
N TYR A 57 -8.41 12.87 -14.55
CA TYR A 57 -8.12 11.50 -14.12
C TYR A 57 -9.43 10.73 -13.93
N VAL A 58 -9.48 9.53 -14.48
CA VAL A 58 -10.59 8.59 -14.34
C VAL A 58 -10.05 7.25 -13.83
N GLY A 59 -10.27 6.97 -12.57
CA GLY A 59 -9.80 5.74 -11.95
C GLY A 59 -10.09 5.66 -10.46
N PHE A 60 -9.42 4.72 -9.81
CA PHE A 60 -9.55 4.48 -8.38
C PHE A 60 -8.61 5.42 -7.59
N ASP A 61 -9.09 5.95 -6.49
CA ASP A 61 -8.26 6.66 -5.53
C ASP A 61 -7.67 5.66 -4.53
N ALA A 62 -6.38 5.39 -4.66
CA ALA A 62 -5.67 4.43 -3.83
C ALA A 62 -5.65 4.84 -2.35
N ASN A 63 -5.59 6.15 -2.05
CA ASN A 63 -5.59 6.65 -0.68
C ASN A 63 -6.96 6.47 -0.03
N GLN A 64 -8.04 6.83 -0.73
CA GLN A 64 -9.40 6.58 -0.25
C GLN A 64 -9.63 5.09 0.00
N GLY A 65 -9.16 4.22 -0.90
CA GLY A 65 -9.24 2.77 -0.73
C GLY A 65 -8.45 2.27 0.47
N ALA A 66 -7.31 2.89 0.76
CA ALA A 66 -6.48 2.57 1.91
C ALA A 66 -7.16 2.96 3.24
N GLU A 67 -7.78 4.14 3.30
CA GLU A 67 -8.54 4.60 4.47
C GLU A 67 -9.74 3.69 4.77
N LEU A 68 -10.50 3.34 3.73
CA LEU A 68 -11.62 2.41 3.87
C LEU A 68 -11.17 1.03 4.35
N GLN A 69 -10.07 0.51 3.80
CA GLN A 69 -9.49 -0.76 4.24
C GLN A 69 -9.06 -0.70 5.70
N GLY A 70 -8.40 0.37 6.13
CA GLY A 70 -8.01 0.58 7.52
C GLY A 70 -9.23 0.60 8.46
N THR A 71 -10.28 1.33 8.09
CA THR A 71 -11.54 1.38 8.84
C THR A 71 -12.18 0.00 8.98
N MET A 72 -12.28 -0.76 7.90
CA MET A 72 -12.85 -2.11 7.92
C MET A 72 -12.07 -3.06 8.82
N ILE A 73 -10.74 -2.98 8.81
CA ILE A 73 -9.87 -3.80 9.68
C ILE A 73 -10.10 -3.44 11.15
N LEU A 74 -10.15 -2.15 11.49
CA LEU A 74 -10.42 -1.70 12.86
C LEU A 74 -11.79 -2.16 13.35
N GLU A 75 -12.83 -2.00 12.55
CA GLU A 75 -14.18 -2.49 12.87
C GLU A 75 -14.18 -4.01 13.10
N TYR A 76 -13.46 -4.77 12.26
CA TYR A 76 -13.36 -6.21 12.44
C TYR A 76 -12.66 -6.57 13.76
N ILE A 77 -11.53 -5.93 14.07
CA ILE A 77 -10.80 -6.15 15.33
C ILE A 77 -11.68 -5.85 16.53
N GLN A 78 -12.36 -4.69 16.55
CA GLN A 78 -13.22 -4.28 17.65
C GLN A 78 -14.37 -5.25 17.91
N ASN A 79 -14.94 -5.82 16.84
CA ASN A 79 -16.07 -6.74 16.94
C ASN A 79 -15.69 -8.20 17.23
N ASN A 80 -14.40 -8.56 17.09
CA ASN A 80 -13.93 -9.95 17.19
C ASN A 80 -12.72 -10.10 18.13
N ILE A 81 -12.54 -9.20 19.07
CA ILE A 81 -11.33 -9.15 19.90
C ILE A 81 -11.07 -10.46 20.67
N GLU A 82 -12.11 -11.11 21.18
CA GLU A 82 -12.01 -12.38 21.92
C GLU A 82 -11.49 -13.53 21.03
N ASP A 83 -11.78 -13.48 19.74
CA ASP A 83 -11.31 -14.48 18.77
C ASP A 83 -9.88 -14.19 18.29
N LEU A 84 -9.44 -12.93 18.35
CA LEU A 84 -8.12 -12.49 17.90
C LEU A 84 -7.07 -12.59 18.98
N ASP A 85 -7.43 -12.33 20.24
CA ASP A 85 -6.53 -12.50 21.41
C ASP A 85 -6.89 -13.78 22.19
N ARG A 86 -6.81 -14.95 21.51
CA ARG A 86 -7.19 -16.25 22.10
C ARG A 86 -6.31 -16.68 23.25
N ASN A 87 -5.06 -16.31 23.23
CA ASN A 87 -4.08 -16.65 24.28
C ASN A 87 -4.14 -15.67 25.46
N GLY A 88 -4.84 -14.55 25.32
CA GLY A 88 -5.03 -13.54 26.37
C GLY A 88 -3.76 -12.78 26.73
N ASP A 89 -2.80 -12.68 25.78
CA ASP A 89 -1.55 -11.95 26.03
C ASP A 89 -1.64 -10.46 25.74
N GLY A 90 -2.78 -10.00 25.21
CA GLY A 90 -3.01 -8.60 24.87
C GLY A 90 -2.31 -8.16 23.58
N ILE A 91 -1.84 -9.08 22.76
CA ILE A 91 -1.14 -8.79 21.50
C ILE A 91 -1.96 -9.27 20.31
N ILE A 92 -2.28 -8.34 19.41
CA ILE A 92 -2.94 -8.62 18.15
C ILE A 92 -1.88 -8.62 17.04
N GLY A 93 -1.49 -9.81 16.59
CA GLY A 93 -0.56 -9.98 15.49
C GLY A 93 -1.25 -9.91 14.14
N TYR A 94 -0.62 -9.25 13.16
CA TYR A 94 -1.08 -9.28 11.77
C TYR A 94 0.06 -9.48 10.78
N VAL A 95 -0.27 -9.89 9.57
CA VAL A 95 0.67 -10.08 8.47
C VAL A 95 0.17 -9.37 7.22
N LEU A 96 1.08 -8.90 6.34
CA LEU A 96 0.74 -8.26 5.08
C LEU A 96 1.33 -9.03 3.90
N ALA A 97 0.47 -9.55 3.04
CA ALA A 97 0.82 -10.01 1.71
C ALA A 97 0.70 -8.84 0.74
N ILE A 98 1.83 -8.27 0.33
CA ILE A 98 1.89 -7.07 -0.50
C ILE A 98 2.04 -7.49 -1.97
N GLY A 99 1.13 -7.04 -2.84
CA GLY A 99 1.12 -7.47 -4.24
C GLY A 99 2.38 -7.08 -5.00
N ASP A 100 2.70 -5.78 -4.98
CA ASP A 100 3.84 -5.18 -5.68
C ASP A 100 4.29 -3.93 -4.91
N ILE A 101 5.50 -3.95 -4.40
CA ILE A 101 6.03 -2.86 -3.57
C ILE A 101 6.26 -1.55 -4.34
N GLY A 102 6.32 -1.60 -5.67
CA GLY A 102 6.45 -0.44 -6.55
C GLY A 102 5.11 0.10 -7.07
N HIS A 103 3.99 -0.55 -6.72
CA HIS A 103 2.68 -0.14 -7.20
C HIS A 103 2.02 0.82 -6.22
N ASN A 104 1.51 1.97 -6.72
CA ASN A 104 0.89 3.01 -5.88
C ASN A 104 -0.25 2.48 -4.99
N ASP A 105 -1.09 1.57 -5.49
CA ASP A 105 -2.16 0.99 -4.69
C ASP A 105 -1.62 0.12 -3.53
N SER A 106 -0.57 -0.67 -3.77
CA SER A 106 0.06 -1.46 -2.72
C SER A 106 0.73 -0.57 -1.67
N ILE A 107 1.41 0.48 -2.10
CA ILE A 107 2.02 1.48 -1.22
C ILE A 107 0.94 2.15 -0.36
N ALA A 108 -0.11 2.68 -0.98
CA ALA A 108 -1.20 3.34 -0.27
C ALA A 108 -1.90 2.39 0.72
N ARG A 109 -2.22 1.17 0.32
CA ARG A 109 -2.88 0.18 1.18
C ARG A 109 -2.01 -0.25 2.36
N THR A 110 -0.71 -0.47 2.15
CA THR A 110 0.25 -0.78 3.23
C THR A 110 0.30 0.37 4.24
N ARG A 111 0.41 1.60 3.76
CA ARG A 111 0.39 2.81 4.59
C ARG A 111 -0.91 2.97 5.36
N GLY A 112 -2.05 2.77 4.69
CA GLY A 112 -3.37 2.87 5.30
C GLY A 112 -3.58 1.85 6.43
N VAL A 113 -3.15 0.60 6.23
CA VAL A 113 -3.21 -0.42 7.29
C VAL A 113 -2.33 -0.05 8.47
N ARG A 114 -1.06 0.31 8.22
CA ARG A 114 -0.12 0.70 9.27
C ARG A 114 -0.59 1.94 10.04
N SER A 115 -1.13 2.93 9.32
CA SER A 115 -1.72 4.13 9.94
C SER A 115 -2.90 3.76 10.85
N ALA A 116 -3.86 3.00 10.34
CA ALA A 116 -5.06 2.63 11.07
C ALA A 116 -4.75 1.80 12.33
N LEU A 117 -3.76 0.92 12.26
CA LEU A 117 -3.35 0.04 13.35
C LEU A 117 -2.32 0.69 14.30
N GLY A 118 -1.89 1.92 14.03
CA GLY A 118 -0.90 2.62 14.85
C GLY A 118 0.53 2.10 14.70
N THR A 119 0.78 1.21 13.73
CA THR A 119 2.09 0.58 13.53
C THR A 119 2.98 1.34 12.54
N ALA A 120 2.51 2.47 12.04
CA ALA A 120 3.24 3.31 11.10
C ALA A 120 4.52 3.90 11.70
N VAL A 121 5.61 3.83 10.94
CA VAL A 121 6.81 4.66 11.13
C VAL A 121 6.85 5.69 10.00
N GLU A 122 7.07 6.94 10.35
CA GLU A 122 7.20 8.02 9.38
C GLU A 122 8.67 8.35 9.14
N VAL A 123 9.03 8.50 7.87
CA VAL A 123 10.35 8.98 7.44
C VAL A 123 10.09 10.21 6.56
N ASP A 124 10.63 11.34 6.95
CA ASP A 124 10.43 12.63 6.26
C ASP A 124 8.95 12.99 6.03
N GLY A 125 8.08 12.66 6.99
CA GLY A 125 6.65 12.93 6.92
C GLY A 125 5.84 11.92 6.09
N VAL A 126 6.47 10.86 5.62
CA VAL A 126 5.83 9.81 4.82
C VAL A 126 5.84 8.49 5.59
N ILE A 127 4.69 7.81 5.65
CA ILE A 127 4.59 6.49 6.29
C ILE A 127 5.39 5.48 5.46
N ASP A 128 6.27 4.74 6.13
CA ASP A 128 7.08 3.70 5.50
C ASP A 128 6.20 2.53 5.02
N SER A 129 6.37 2.11 3.77
CA SER A 129 5.68 0.96 3.16
C SER A 129 6.60 -0.23 2.89
N THR A 130 7.85 -0.17 3.34
CA THR A 130 8.83 -1.24 3.16
C THR A 130 8.38 -2.52 3.88
N PRO A 131 8.44 -3.69 3.24
CA PRO A 131 8.16 -4.96 3.89
C PRO A 131 9.16 -5.25 5.02
N VAL A 132 8.68 -5.86 6.10
CA VAL A 132 9.53 -6.18 7.27
C VAL A 132 10.15 -7.57 7.21
N GLY A 133 9.78 -8.40 6.22
CA GLY A 133 10.10 -9.81 6.26
C GLY A 133 9.35 -10.48 7.41
N THR A 134 10.06 -11.09 8.36
CA THR A 134 9.50 -11.60 9.62
C THR A 134 9.92 -10.70 10.77
N ASN A 135 8.98 -10.21 11.54
CA ASN A 135 9.18 -9.25 12.64
C ASN A 135 8.39 -9.65 13.89
N ILE A 136 8.60 -10.87 14.37
CA ILE A 136 7.80 -11.48 15.45
C ILE A 136 7.86 -10.68 16.77
N ASP A 137 8.96 -10.02 17.06
CA ASP A 137 9.20 -9.28 18.29
C ASP A 137 8.86 -7.77 18.21
N GLY A 138 8.38 -7.29 17.06
CA GLY A 138 8.04 -5.88 16.85
C GLY A 138 9.25 -4.94 16.69
N THR A 139 10.46 -5.46 16.55
CA THR A 139 11.70 -4.67 16.40
C THR A 139 12.08 -4.47 14.94
N SER A 140 11.45 -3.56 14.24
CA SER A 140 11.78 -3.22 12.85
C SER A 140 12.01 -1.72 12.69
N ALA A 141 12.86 -1.35 11.73
CA ALA A 141 13.04 0.05 11.36
C ALA A 141 11.85 0.63 10.59
N TYR A 142 10.98 -0.23 10.04
CA TYR A 142 9.90 0.16 9.12
C TYR A 142 8.51 0.20 9.79
N VAL A 143 8.38 -0.42 10.96
CA VAL A 143 7.15 -0.45 11.75
C VAL A 143 7.48 -0.37 13.24
N LYS A 144 6.49 -0.02 14.04
CA LYS A 144 6.52 -0.06 15.51
C LYS A 144 5.30 -0.82 16.00
N ASP A 145 5.29 -1.19 17.27
CA ASP A 145 4.07 -1.64 17.94
C ASP A 145 3.05 -0.49 17.97
N GLY A 146 1.82 -0.80 17.61
CA GLY A 146 0.67 0.08 17.76
C GLY A 146 -0.10 -0.23 19.05
N GLU A 147 -1.00 0.66 19.44
CA GLU A 147 -1.89 0.48 20.58
C GLU A 147 -3.33 0.73 20.15
N LEU A 148 -4.23 -0.18 20.51
CA LEU A 148 -5.68 0.00 20.33
C LEU A 148 -6.39 -0.16 21.66
N GLU A 149 -7.25 0.82 21.97
CA GLU A 149 -8.13 0.72 23.13
C GLU A 149 -9.48 0.14 22.72
N ILE A 150 -9.84 -1.01 23.29
CA ILE A 150 -11.08 -1.72 22.98
C ILE A 150 -11.76 -2.06 24.32
N ASN A 151 -12.97 -1.57 24.53
CA ASN A 151 -13.76 -1.82 25.76
C ASN A 151 -13.00 -1.50 27.05
N GLY A 152 -12.15 -0.47 27.03
CA GLY A 152 -11.36 -0.04 28.20
C GLY A 152 -10.10 -0.88 28.46
N THR A 153 -9.74 -1.76 27.53
CA THR A 153 -8.49 -2.54 27.54
C THR A 153 -7.59 -2.08 26.42
N THR A 154 -6.31 -1.83 26.70
CA THR A 154 -5.31 -1.49 25.69
C THR A 154 -4.66 -2.77 25.17
N TYR A 155 -4.70 -2.95 23.85
CA TYR A 155 -4.06 -4.05 23.14
C TYR A 155 -2.87 -3.52 22.35
N ILE A 156 -1.79 -4.30 22.34
CA ILE A 156 -0.65 -4.05 21.46
C ILE A 156 -0.96 -4.63 20.08
N VAL A 157 -0.76 -3.86 19.02
CA VAL A 157 -0.90 -4.34 17.63
C VAL A 157 0.48 -4.45 17.00
N ARG A 158 0.77 -5.59 16.39
CA ARG A 158 2.11 -5.89 15.89
C ARG A 158 2.09 -6.46 14.47
N GLU A 159 2.89 -5.88 13.58
CA GLU A 159 3.15 -6.46 12.27
C GLU A 159 4.18 -7.58 12.42
N LEU A 160 3.73 -8.83 12.34
CA LEU A 160 4.58 -10.00 12.54
C LEU A 160 5.40 -10.32 11.30
N ALA A 161 4.82 -10.14 10.12
CA ALA A 161 5.49 -10.36 8.86
C ALA A 161 4.85 -9.56 7.72
N SER A 162 5.66 -9.16 6.75
CA SER A 162 5.19 -8.67 5.46
C SER A 162 6.22 -8.90 4.37
N GLN A 163 5.76 -9.23 3.18
CA GLN A 163 6.62 -9.36 2.01
C GLN A 163 5.86 -9.09 0.71
N GLU A 164 6.64 -8.83 -0.35
CA GLU A 164 6.11 -8.74 -1.71
C GLU A 164 5.73 -10.13 -2.22
N MET A 165 4.55 -10.24 -2.83
CA MET A 165 4.08 -11.47 -3.46
C MET A 165 4.64 -11.58 -4.88
N LYS A 166 5.95 -11.75 -4.96
CA LYS A 166 6.74 -11.84 -6.18
C LYS A 166 7.38 -13.22 -6.32
N ASN A 167 7.16 -13.86 -7.43
CA ASN A 167 7.75 -15.17 -7.68
C ASN A 167 9.20 -15.10 -8.21
N SER A 168 9.86 -16.23 -8.32
CA SER A 168 11.24 -16.32 -8.77
C SER A 168 11.47 -15.85 -10.23
N ALA A 169 10.42 -15.77 -11.03
CA ALA A 169 10.46 -15.23 -12.39
C ALA A 169 10.27 -13.70 -12.42
N GLY A 170 10.04 -13.08 -11.26
CA GLY A 170 9.86 -11.62 -11.14
C GLY A 170 8.42 -11.13 -11.31
N ALA A 171 7.45 -12.02 -11.52
CA ALA A 171 6.05 -11.63 -11.60
C ALA A 171 5.50 -11.33 -10.20
N THR A 172 4.83 -10.18 -10.06
CA THR A 172 4.18 -9.71 -8.83
C THR A 172 2.72 -10.18 -8.76
N TRP A 173 2.05 -9.97 -7.62
CA TRP A 173 0.66 -10.44 -7.37
C TRP A 173 0.52 -11.96 -7.48
N ASP A 174 1.59 -12.71 -7.22
CA ASP A 174 1.62 -14.15 -7.39
C ASP A 174 0.90 -14.89 -6.24
N ALA A 175 -0.19 -15.57 -6.58
CA ALA A 175 -1.04 -16.25 -5.62
C ALA A 175 -0.33 -17.44 -4.93
N ALA A 176 0.56 -18.13 -5.65
CA ALA A 176 1.32 -19.25 -5.08
C ALA A 176 2.32 -18.75 -4.03
N THR A 177 3.01 -17.65 -4.32
CA THR A 177 3.89 -16.98 -3.35
C THR A 177 3.11 -16.53 -2.11
N ALA A 178 1.92 -15.96 -2.29
CA ALA A 178 1.06 -15.56 -1.17
C ALA A 178 0.64 -16.75 -0.32
N GLY A 179 0.20 -17.84 -0.93
CA GLY A 179 -0.17 -19.06 -0.21
C GLY A 179 0.99 -19.66 0.60
N ASN A 180 2.19 -19.70 0.01
CA ASN A 180 3.38 -20.18 0.68
C ASN A 180 3.80 -19.28 1.85
N ALA A 181 3.75 -17.95 1.66
CA ALA A 181 4.07 -16.99 2.71
C ALA A 181 3.12 -17.15 3.91
N ILE A 182 1.82 -17.15 3.68
CA ILE A 182 0.82 -17.35 4.74
C ILE A 182 1.03 -18.69 5.45
N GLY A 183 1.26 -19.78 4.71
CA GLY A 183 1.55 -21.08 5.30
C GLY A 183 2.85 -21.16 6.11
N THR A 184 3.79 -20.21 5.88
CA THR A 184 5.04 -20.12 6.66
C THR A 184 4.83 -19.27 7.91
N TRP A 185 3.94 -18.28 7.85
CA TRP A 185 3.68 -17.33 8.95
C TRP A 185 2.62 -17.85 9.95
N ALA A 186 1.79 -18.81 9.55
CA ALA A 186 0.79 -19.46 10.39
C ALA A 186 1.43 -20.48 11.35
#